data_a7b312d465d937569e4523d89d270173
#
_entry.id   a7b312d465d937569e4523d89d270173
#
_cell.length_a   1.000
_cell.length_b   1.000
_cell.length_c   1.000
_cell.angle_alpha   90.00
_cell.angle_beta   90.00
_cell.angle_gamma   90.00
#
_symmetry.space_group_name_H-M   'P 1'
#
loop_
_entity.id
_entity.type
_entity.pdbx_description
1 polymer ?
#
loop_
_entity_poly.entity_id
_entity_poly.type
_entity_poly.pdbx_seq_one_letter_code
_entity_poly.pdbx_strand_id
1 'polypeptide(L)'
;MTRLSHHVRAKTNASLISMVQRFSDIIIILFGLYLVFYLNGKDYGYNQILASMIVLVLFQMTGGITDFYRSWRGVKFSSEFILVLKNWTVSILLSLGVLSYLNGLWLPFRIFIEWFILVCFCLLFSRMSIRAGARIIRHLGYNTRNVAIAGSMPVGLNLAKSFIEEPWLGFKVVGVYDTKTLVKEAEEYGIEYKGDLVMTPTY
;
A
#
# COMPACT_ATOMS: atom_id res chain seq x y z
N MET A 1 6.55 -30.93 -10.61
CA MET A 1 5.57 -30.44 -9.62
C MET A 1 6.04 -29.26 -8.77
N THR A 2 6.95 -28.39 -9.22
CA THR A 2 7.62 -27.33 -8.40
C THR A 2 7.33 -25.89 -8.86
N ARG A 3 6.42 -25.66 -9.80
CA ARG A 3 6.12 -24.28 -10.31
C ARG A 3 4.97 -23.54 -9.62
N LEU A 4 4.19 -24.18 -8.77
CA LEU A 4 3.04 -23.56 -8.11
C LEU A 4 3.36 -22.77 -6.82
N SER A 5 4.54 -23.00 -6.20
CA SER A 5 4.87 -22.37 -4.91
C SER A 5 5.28 -20.89 -5.00
N HIS A 6 5.84 -20.44 -6.14
CA HIS A 6 6.30 -19.05 -6.29
C HIS A 6 5.17 -18.02 -6.50
N HIS A 7 4.08 -18.43 -7.15
CA HIS A 7 2.94 -17.54 -7.37
C HIS A 7 2.16 -17.26 -6.08
N VAL A 8 2.10 -18.22 -5.18
CA VAL A 8 1.40 -18.09 -3.87
C VAL A 8 2.14 -17.11 -2.95
N ARG A 9 3.50 -17.15 -2.91
CA ARG A 9 4.29 -16.24 -2.06
C ARG A 9 4.18 -14.76 -2.45
N ALA A 10 4.11 -14.45 -3.73
CA ALA A 10 3.99 -13.06 -4.19
C ALA A 10 2.63 -12.44 -3.82
N LYS A 11 1.57 -13.24 -3.81
CA LYS A 11 0.21 -12.81 -3.42
C LYS A 11 0.09 -12.61 -1.90
N THR A 12 0.75 -13.47 -1.11
CA THR A 12 0.72 -13.43 0.36
C THR A 12 1.35 -12.14 0.93
N ASN A 13 2.48 -11.68 0.38
CA ASN A 13 3.16 -10.50 0.88
C ASN A 13 2.42 -9.18 0.56
N ALA A 14 1.71 -9.10 -0.57
CA ALA A 14 0.84 -7.97 -0.87
C ALA A 14 -0.38 -7.93 0.08
N SER A 15 -0.88 -9.09 0.46
CA SER A 15 -1.95 -9.27 1.45
C SER A 15 -1.53 -8.81 2.85
N LEU A 16 -0.31 -9.13 3.30
CA LEU A 16 0.18 -8.73 4.63
C LEU A 16 0.28 -7.20 4.78
N ILE A 17 0.82 -6.50 3.79
CA ILE A 17 0.92 -5.04 3.84
C ILE A 17 -0.48 -4.42 3.92
N SER A 18 -1.44 -4.90 3.13
CA SER A 18 -2.81 -4.39 3.18
C SER A 18 -3.51 -4.72 4.49
N MET A 19 -3.21 -5.85 5.12
CA MET A 19 -3.70 -6.17 6.47
C MET A 19 -3.13 -5.19 7.51
N VAL A 20 -1.82 -4.94 7.51
CA VAL A 20 -1.18 -3.97 8.42
C VAL A 20 -1.79 -2.59 8.24
N GLN A 21 -2.03 -2.15 7.00
CA GLN A 21 -2.69 -0.88 6.73
C GLN A 21 -4.10 -0.82 7.33
N ARG A 22 -4.92 -1.86 7.14
CA ARG A 22 -6.27 -1.93 7.71
C ARG A 22 -6.26 -1.89 9.23
N PHE A 23 -5.37 -2.68 9.87
CA PHE A 23 -5.23 -2.68 11.32
C PHE A 23 -4.80 -1.32 11.87
N SER A 24 -3.82 -0.68 11.23
CA SER A 24 -3.40 0.66 11.64
C SER A 24 -4.53 1.68 11.52
N ASP A 25 -5.32 1.64 10.44
CA ASP A 25 -6.44 2.53 10.24
C ASP A 25 -7.52 2.35 11.32
N ILE A 26 -7.84 1.11 11.68
CA ILE A 26 -8.79 0.80 12.76
C ILE A 26 -8.33 1.43 14.07
N ILE A 27 -7.07 1.19 14.45
CA ILE A 27 -6.50 1.74 15.69
C ILE A 27 -6.50 3.26 15.66
N ILE A 28 -6.08 3.89 14.56
CA ILE A 28 -5.99 5.33 14.43
C ILE A 28 -7.36 5.99 14.56
N ILE A 29 -8.40 5.44 13.92
CA ILE A 29 -9.74 6.02 13.93
C ILE A 29 -10.36 5.90 15.34
N LEU A 30 -10.32 4.72 15.95
CA LEU A 30 -10.92 4.47 17.26
C LEU A 30 -10.15 5.21 18.37
N PHE A 31 -8.83 5.04 18.42
CA PHE A 31 -8.00 5.68 19.42
C PHE A 31 -7.93 7.19 19.23
N GLY A 32 -8.02 7.69 18.01
CA GLY A 32 -8.01 9.11 17.71
C GLY A 32 -9.19 9.86 18.36
N LEU A 33 -10.41 9.31 18.31
CA LEU A 33 -11.55 9.93 18.98
C LEU A 33 -11.40 9.89 20.52
N TYR A 34 -10.97 8.73 21.04
CA TYR A 34 -10.67 8.60 22.47
C TYR A 34 -9.66 9.65 22.93
N LEU A 35 -8.57 9.82 22.20
CA LEU A 35 -7.51 10.77 22.53
C LEU A 35 -8.02 12.22 22.52
N VAL A 36 -8.85 12.60 21.55
CA VAL A 36 -9.43 13.95 21.50
C VAL A 36 -10.34 14.20 22.71
N PHE A 37 -11.17 13.23 23.10
CA PHE A 37 -11.99 13.35 24.30
C PHE A 37 -11.14 13.49 25.58
N TYR A 38 -10.12 12.67 25.70
CA TYR A 38 -9.17 12.72 26.83
C TYR A 38 -8.47 14.07 26.94
N LEU A 39 -7.96 14.61 25.82
CA LEU A 39 -7.28 15.92 25.80
C LEU A 39 -8.21 17.09 26.10
N ASN A 40 -9.51 16.96 25.82
CA ASN A 40 -10.52 17.95 26.16
C ASN A 40 -11.14 17.77 27.56
N GLY A 41 -10.66 16.81 28.36
CA GLY A 41 -11.17 16.53 29.70
C GLY A 41 -12.64 16.10 29.69
N LYS A 42 -13.11 15.42 28.64
CA LYS A 42 -14.48 14.96 28.49
C LYS A 42 -14.59 13.46 28.64
N ASP A 43 -15.73 13.02 29.18
CA ASP A 43 -16.02 11.60 29.31
C ASP A 43 -16.20 10.91 27.95
N TYR A 44 -15.55 9.79 27.80
CA TYR A 44 -15.65 8.93 26.63
C TYR A 44 -16.49 7.70 26.96
N GLY A 45 -17.72 7.70 26.52
CA GLY A 45 -18.71 6.67 26.85
C GLY A 45 -19.22 5.90 25.63
N TYR A 46 -20.31 5.17 25.84
CA TYR A 46 -20.88 4.28 24.84
C TYR A 46 -21.23 4.98 23.51
N ASN A 47 -21.81 6.19 23.59
CA ASN A 47 -22.23 6.94 22.40
C ASN A 47 -21.03 7.32 21.51
N GLN A 48 -19.90 7.68 22.11
CA GLN A 48 -18.67 8.03 21.39
C GLN A 48 -18.03 6.80 20.74
N ILE A 49 -18.07 5.66 21.44
CA ILE A 49 -17.62 4.38 20.89
C ILE A 49 -18.47 4.04 19.66
N LEU A 50 -19.78 4.11 19.79
CA LEU A 50 -20.69 3.80 18.70
C LEU A 50 -20.50 4.75 17.50
N ALA A 51 -20.32 6.05 17.75
CA ALA A 51 -20.02 7.03 16.70
C ALA A 51 -18.71 6.69 15.98
N SER A 52 -17.64 6.35 16.70
CA SER A 52 -16.35 5.97 16.11
C SER A 52 -16.45 4.69 15.29
N MET A 53 -17.25 3.71 15.72
CA MET A 53 -17.51 2.46 14.98
C MET A 53 -18.25 2.72 13.67
N ILE A 54 -19.26 3.60 13.67
CA ILE A 54 -19.99 3.99 12.46
C ILE A 54 -19.03 4.61 11.44
N VAL A 55 -18.20 5.57 11.88
CA VAL A 55 -17.21 6.20 10.99
C VAL A 55 -16.21 5.18 10.48
N LEU A 56 -15.73 4.26 11.32
CA LEU A 56 -14.83 3.19 10.92
C LEU A 56 -15.45 2.29 9.83
N VAL A 57 -16.70 1.87 10.00
CA VAL A 57 -17.40 1.04 9.01
C VAL A 57 -17.50 1.77 7.67
N LEU A 58 -17.91 3.04 7.69
CA LEU A 58 -18.01 3.86 6.48
C LEU A 58 -16.63 4.04 5.81
N PHE A 59 -15.59 4.24 6.59
CA PHE A 59 -14.22 4.34 6.07
C PHE A 59 -13.74 3.05 5.40
N GLN A 60 -14.02 1.89 5.99
CA GLN A 60 -13.67 0.61 5.41
C GLN A 60 -14.48 0.29 4.15
N MET A 61 -15.76 0.66 4.11
CA MET A 61 -16.61 0.50 2.94
C MET A 61 -16.13 1.36 1.76
N THR A 62 -15.90 2.65 1.99
CA THR A 62 -15.38 3.57 0.95
C THR A 62 -13.99 3.15 0.48
N GLY A 63 -13.13 2.69 1.38
CA GLY A 63 -11.80 2.14 1.05
C GLY A 63 -11.86 0.84 0.23
N GLY A 64 -12.88 0.01 0.45
CA GLY A 64 -13.12 -1.20 -0.34
C GLY A 64 -13.52 -0.91 -1.79
N ILE A 65 -14.33 0.12 -2.00
CA ILE A 65 -14.80 0.53 -3.33
C ILE A 65 -13.68 1.20 -4.16
N THR A 66 -12.76 1.90 -3.50
CA THR A 66 -11.72 2.73 -4.16
C THR A 66 -10.39 2.01 -4.38
N ASP A 67 -10.31 0.69 -4.17
CA ASP A 67 -9.03 -0.06 -4.20
C ASP A 67 -7.94 0.56 -3.31
N PHE A 68 -8.34 1.19 -2.21
CA PHE A 68 -7.49 1.95 -1.31
C PHE A 68 -6.33 1.12 -0.72
N TYR A 69 -6.55 -0.17 -0.51
CA TYR A 69 -5.58 -1.11 0.06
C TYR A 69 -4.78 -1.91 -0.97
N ARG A 70 -4.70 -1.44 -2.22
CA ARG A 70 -3.89 -2.07 -3.25
C ARG A 70 -2.38 -1.89 -2.99
N SER A 71 -1.57 -2.65 -3.71
CA SER A 71 -0.11 -2.49 -3.66
C SER A 71 0.33 -1.18 -4.34
N TRP A 72 1.02 -0.31 -3.62
CA TRP A 72 1.51 0.99 -4.08
C TRP A 72 2.97 0.96 -4.56
N ARG A 73 3.46 -0.20 -5.04
CA ARG A 73 4.81 -0.31 -5.60
C ARG A 73 4.92 0.54 -6.87
N GLY A 74 5.98 1.38 -6.94
CA GLY A 74 6.24 2.21 -8.12
C GLY A 74 5.26 3.37 -8.36
N VAL A 75 4.29 3.59 -7.48
CA VAL A 75 3.34 4.71 -7.59
C VAL A 75 3.85 5.91 -6.81
N LYS A 76 3.65 7.12 -7.37
CA LYS A 76 4.01 8.37 -6.70
C LYS A 76 3.29 8.50 -5.35
N PHE A 77 4.01 8.97 -4.33
CA PHE A 77 3.47 9.17 -2.98
C PHE A 77 2.26 10.12 -2.97
N SER A 78 2.28 11.15 -3.80
CA SER A 78 1.18 12.13 -3.92
C SER A 78 -0.17 11.48 -4.26
N SER A 79 -0.18 10.44 -5.09
CA SER A 79 -1.41 9.75 -5.46
C SER A 79 -2.02 8.97 -4.29
N GLU A 80 -1.20 8.34 -3.46
CA GLU A 80 -1.65 7.67 -2.23
C GLU A 80 -2.17 8.69 -1.22
N PHE A 81 -1.45 9.80 -1.05
CA PHE A 81 -1.83 10.90 -0.17
C PHE A 81 -3.23 11.46 -0.50
N ILE A 82 -3.46 11.81 -1.76
CA ILE A 82 -4.76 12.32 -2.23
C ILE A 82 -5.87 11.30 -1.99
N LEU A 83 -5.59 10.01 -2.21
CA LEU A 83 -6.59 8.97 -2.01
C LEU A 83 -6.94 8.78 -0.53
N VAL A 84 -5.96 8.87 0.38
CA VAL A 84 -6.19 8.85 1.84
C VAL A 84 -7.09 10.02 2.25
N LEU A 85 -6.73 11.24 1.84
CA LEU A 85 -7.52 12.44 2.11
C LEU A 85 -8.94 12.31 1.59
N LYS A 86 -9.09 11.92 0.33
CA LYS A 86 -10.41 11.75 -0.31
C LYS A 86 -11.25 10.72 0.44
N ASN A 87 -10.67 9.54 0.75
CA ASN A 87 -11.40 8.48 1.44
C ASN A 87 -11.82 8.91 2.84
N TRP A 88 -10.92 9.56 3.61
CA TRP A 88 -11.24 10.06 4.94
C TRP A 88 -12.31 11.15 4.91
N THR A 89 -12.18 12.13 4.02
CA THR A 89 -13.17 13.21 3.88
C THR A 89 -14.55 12.68 3.49
N VAL A 90 -14.63 11.79 2.52
CA VAL A 90 -15.91 11.19 2.10
C VAL A 90 -16.54 10.40 3.25
N SER A 91 -15.75 9.61 3.97
CA SER A 91 -16.25 8.82 5.11
C SER A 91 -16.79 9.70 6.22
N ILE A 92 -16.14 10.81 6.52
CA ILE A 92 -16.57 11.78 7.50
C ILE A 92 -17.85 12.51 7.06
N LEU A 93 -17.95 12.91 5.80
CA LEU A 93 -19.18 13.54 5.27
C LEU A 93 -20.37 12.59 5.33
N LEU A 94 -20.18 11.32 4.96
CA LEU A 94 -21.22 10.30 5.08
C LEU A 94 -21.62 10.07 6.54
N SER A 95 -20.63 10.04 7.44
CA SER A 95 -20.91 9.83 8.86
C SER A 95 -21.68 10.97 9.50
N LEU A 96 -21.49 12.22 9.06
CA LEU A 96 -22.29 13.35 9.50
C LEU A 96 -23.79 13.14 9.22
N GLY A 97 -24.11 12.66 8.01
CA GLY A 97 -25.50 12.33 7.66
C GLY A 97 -26.09 11.24 8.55
N VAL A 98 -25.35 10.15 8.77
CA VAL A 98 -25.79 9.03 9.61
C VAL A 98 -25.93 9.45 11.08
N LEU A 99 -24.91 10.13 11.63
CA LEU A 99 -24.93 10.57 13.03
C LEU A 99 -26.02 11.62 13.30
N SER A 100 -26.32 12.47 12.32
CA SER A 100 -27.42 13.45 12.43
C SER A 100 -28.79 12.77 12.49
N TYR A 101 -28.96 11.65 11.80
CA TYR A 101 -30.20 10.87 11.82
C TYR A 101 -30.37 10.10 13.13
N LEU A 102 -29.28 9.64 13.74
CA LEU A 102 -29.29 8.88 14.98
C LEU A 102 -29.29 9.83 16.19
N ASN A 103 -30.46 10.07 16.75
CA ASN A 103 -30.61 10.91 17.95
C ASN A 103 -29.73 10.41 19.11
N GLY A 104 -28.90 11.32 19.67
CA GLY A 104 -28.04 11.03 20.82
C GLY A 104 -26.57 10.69 20.49
N LEU A 105 -26.22 10.55 19.20
CA LEU A 105 -24.83 10.30 18.77
C LEU A 105 -24.07 11.56 18.31
N TRP A 106 -24.62 12.72 18.61
CA TRP A 106 -24.03 13.99 18.22
C TRP A 106 -22.71 14.24 18.91
N LEU A 107 -21.68 14.51 18.13
CA LEU A 107 -20.41 14.97 18.64
C LEU A 107 -20.33 16.50 18.60
N PRO A 108 -19.81 17.19 19.64
CA PRO A 108 -19.56 18.63 19.56
C PRO A 108 -18.69 18.96 18.34
N PHE A 109 -19.07 19.98 17.59
CA PHE A 109 -18.43 20.33 16.32
C PHE A 109 -16.90 20.55 16.45
N ARG A 110 -16.47 21.16 17.56
CA ARG A 110 -15.04 21.34 17.85
C ARG A 110 -14.31 20.00 17.95
N ILE A 111 -14.83 19.04 18.73
CA ILE A 111 -14.24 17.70 18.91
C ILE A 111 -14.20 16.98 17.56
N PHE A 112 -15.25 17.13 16.75
CA PHE A 112 -15.32 16.52 15.43
C PHE A 112 -14.22 17.05 14.50
N ILE A 113 -13.93 18.35 14.49
CA ILE A 113 -12.85 18.96 13.71
C ILE A 113 -11.48 18.50 14.23
N GLU A 114 -11.27 18.54 15.54
CA GLU A 114 -10.01 18.09 16.16
C GLU A 114 -9.72 16.63 15.83
N TRP A 115 -10.74 15.78 15.89
CA TRP A 115 -10.64 14.37 15.50
C TRP A 115 -10.36 14.19 14.00
N PHE A 116 -11.07 14.94 13.14
CA PHE A 116 -10.83 14.91 11.70
C PHE A 116 -9.36 15.22 11.37
N ILE A 117 -8.82 16.28 11.94
CA ILE A 117 -7.44 16.73 11.69
C ILE A 117 -6.45 15.70 12.25
N LEU A 118 -6.62 15.28 13.50
CA LEU A 118 -5.74 14.32 14.16
C LEU A 118 -5.64 13.01 13.37
N VAL A 119 -6.79 12.41 13.02
CA VAL A 119 -6.83 11.15 12.28
C VAL A 119 -6.23 11.31 10.89
N CYS A 120 -6.50 12.44 10.21
CA CYS A 120 -5.89 12.73 8.92
C CYS A 120 -4.36 12.67 9.00
N PHE A 121 -3.75 13.37 9.95
CA PHE A 121 -2.30 13.35 10.16
C PHE A 121 -1.78 11.94 10.51
N CYS A 122 -2.47 11.24 11.41
CA CYS A 122 -2.07 9.89 11.81
C CYS A 122 -2.16 8.89 10.66
N LEU A 123 -3.20 8.95 9.83
CA LEU A 123 -3.33 8.09 8.65
C LEU A 123 -2.19 8.34 7.64
N LEU A 124 -1.88 9.60 7.36
CA LEU A 124 -0.78 9.96 6.45
C LEU A 124 0.57 9.52 7.00
N PHE A 125 0.82 9.76 8.28
CA PHE A 125 2.04 9.31 8.95
C PHE A 125 2.17 7.79 8.95
N SER A 126 1.08 7.07 9.22
CA SER A 126 1.03 5.60 9.13
C SER A 126 1.40 5.11 7.74
N ARG A 127 0.86 5.71 6.68
CA ARG A 127 1.21 5.36 5.29
C ARG A 127 2.68 5.59 4.98
N MET A 128 3.23 6.72 5.43
CA MET A 128 4.67 7.02 5.28
C MET A 128 5.53 5.96 6.00
N SER A 129 5.18 5.63 7.25
CA SER A 129 5.92 4.67 8.07
C SER A 129 5.88 3.26 7.48
N ILE A 130 4.70 2.78 7.05
CA ILE A 130 4.56 1.46 6.40
C ILE A 130 5.36 1.42 5.10
N ARG A 131 5.33 2.49 4.31
CA ARG A 131 6.08 2.59 3.05
C ARG A 131 7.59 2.62 3.28
N ALA A 132 8.04 3.39 4.28
CA ALA A 132 9.45 3.43 4.68
C ALA A 132 9.93 2.06 5.19
N GLY A 133 9.18 1.43 6.09
CA GLY A 133 9.46 0.08 6.57
C GLY A 133 9.52 -0.95 5.44
N ALA A 134 8.55 -0.93 4.52
CA ALA A 134 8.55 -1.81 3.35
C ALA A 134 9.74 -1.56 2.42
N ARG A 135 10.23 -0.32 2.33
CA ARG A 135 11.44 0.03 1.56
C ARG A 135 12.70 -0.53 2.23
N ILE A 136 12.83 -0.35 3.55
CA ILE A 136 13.95 -0.89 4.35
C ILE A 136 14.00 -2.41 4.24
N ILE A 137 12.87 -3.10 4.43
CA ILE A 137 12.78 -4.56 4.33
C ILE A 137 13.23 -5.04 2.94
N ARG A 138 12.86 -4.33 1.87
CA ARG A 138 13.32 -4.65 0.50
C ARG A 138 14.81 -4.40 0.30
N HIS A 139 15.33 -3.33 0.87
CA HIS A 139 16.77 -3.04 0.80
C HIS A 139 17.61 -4.12 1.49
N LEU A 140 17.07 -4.74 2.54
CA LEU A 140 17.66 -5.89 3.22
C LEU A 140 17.50 -7.21 2.44
N GLY A 141 16.97 -7.18 1.22
CA GLY A 141 16.78 -8.34 0.35
C GLY A 141 15.54 -9.18 0.63
N TYR A 142 14.70 -8.79 1.60
CA TYR A 142 13.43 -9.44 1.88
C TYR A 142 12.31 -8.89 0.99
N ASN A 143 11.27 -9.70 0.74
CA ASN A 143 10.10 -9.31 -0.06
C ASN A 143 10.46 -8.84 -1.49
N THR A 144 11.51 -9.42 -2.07
CA THR A 144 11.92 -9.20 -3.46
C THR A 144 11.17 -10.16 -4.40
N ARG A 145 11.07 -9.78 -5.67
CA ARG A 145 10.52 -10.60 -6.75
C ARG A 145 11.59 -10.86 -7.77
N ASN A 146 11.76 -12.13 -8.13
CA ASN A 146 12.61 -12.50 -9.25
C ASN A 146 11.93 -12.06 -10.55
N VAL A 147 12.66 -11.35 -11.39
CA VAL A 147 12.21 -10.86 -12.70
C VAL A 147 13.15 -11.40 -13.76
N ALA A 148 12.56 -12.04 -14.77
CA ALA A 148 13.26 -12.36 -16.00
C ALA A 148 12.82 -11.34 -17.06
N ILE A 149 13.77 -10.76 -17.77
CA ILE A 149 13.53 -9.77 -18.80
C ILE A 149 13.54 -10.49 -20.15
N ALA A 150 12.43 -10.37 -20.87
CA ALA A 150 12.29 -10.95 -22.21
C ALA A 150 12.21 -9.81 -23.23
N GLY A 151 13.09 -9.83 -24.23
CA GLY A 151 13.09 -8.86 -25.31
C GLY A 151 14.16 -7.78 -25.20
N SER A 152 14.36 -7.16 -26.32
CA SER A 152 15.61 -6.62 -26.79
C SER A 152 16.00 -5.25 -26.27
N MET A 153 17.22 -5.04 -26.39
CA MET A 153 18.01 -3.83 -26.27
C MET A 153 17.47 -2.68 -27.10
N PRO A 154 17.55 -1.44 -26.64
CA PRO A 154 18.18 -0.99 -25.39
C PRO A 154 17.25 -0.93 -24.17
N VAL A 155 15.95 -1.14 -24.36
CA VAL A 155 14.93 -0.94 -23.34
C VAL A 155 15.04 -2.00 -22.22
N GLY A 156 15.22 -3.27 -22.59
CA GLY A 156 15.34 -4.36 -21.63
C GLY A 156 16.57 -4.22 -20.73
N LEU A 157 17.72 -3.79 -21.29
CA LEU A 157 18.94 -3.56 -20.53
C LEU A 157 18.80 -2.37 -19.59
N ASN A 158 18.24 -1.26 -20.07
CA ASN A 158 17.99 -0.08 -19.23
C ASN A 158 17.05 -0.41 -18.08
N LEU A 159 16.05 -1.26 -18.32
CA LEU A 159 15.14 -1.73 -17.26
C LEU A 159 15.89 -2.62 -16.25
N ALA A 160 16.72 -3.55 -16.72
CA ALA A 160 17.56 -4.38 -15.87
C ALA A 160 18.50 -3.54 -15.00
N LYS A 161 19.15 -2.56 -15.61
CA LYS A 161 20.03 -1.61 -14.92
C LYS A 161 19.28 -0.83 -13.84
N SER A 162 18.11 -0.30 -14.14
CA SER A 162 17.28 0.39 -13.15
C SER A 162 16.89 -0.51 -11.97
N PHE A 163 16.65 -1.81 -12.20
CA PHE A 163 16.35 -2.74 -11.11
C PHE A 163 17.54 -3.07 -10.23
N ILE A 164 18.76 -3.05 -10.79
CA ILE A 164 20.01 -3.27 -10.07
C ILE A 164 20.40 -2.01 -9.29
N GLU A 165 20.29 -0.83 -9.91
CA GLU A 165 20.62 0.45 -9.30
C GLU A 165 19.62 0.88 -8.23
N GLU A 166 18.36 0.39 -8.31
CA GLU A 166 17.30 0.74 -7.39
C GLU A 166 16.76 -0.48 -6.58
N PRO A 167 17.54 -1.07 -5.64
CA PRO A 167 17.16 -2.25 -4.87
C PRO A 167 15.85 -2.06 -4.08
N TRP A 168 15.51 -0.81 -3.75
CA TRP A 168 14.29 -0.47 -3.04
C TRP A 168 13.01 -0.77 -3.83
N LEU A 169 13.08 -0.93 -5.14
CA LEU A 169 11.98 -1.43 -5.97
C LEU A 169 11.62 -2.88 -5.64
N GLY A 170 12.58 -3.64 -5.09
CA GLY A 170 12.39 -5.02 -4.68
C GLY A 170 12.26 -5.99 -5.86
N PHE A 171 12.90 -5.69 -6.98
CA PHE A 171 13.06 -6.59 -8.12
C PHE A 171 14.49 -7.12 -8.16
N LYS A 172 14.63 -8.45 -8.29
CA LYS A 172 15.90 -9.12 -8.49
C LYS A 172 15.93 -9.70 -9.89
N VAL A 173 16.80 -9.18 -10.73
CA VAL A 173 16.96 -9.68 -12.11
C VAL A 173 17.62 -11.06 -12.03
N VAL A 174 16.97 -12.09 -12.56
CA VAL A 174 17.44 -13.48 -12.58
C VAL A 174 18.15 -13.78 -13.88
N GLY A 175 17.85 -13.03 -14.93
CA GLY A 175 18.50 -13.15 -16.24
C GLY A 175 17.70 -12.43 -17.32
N VAL A 176 18.36 -12.27 -18.45
CA VAL A 176 17.78 -11.70 -19.69
C VAL A 176 17.68 -12.81 -20.73
N TYR A 177 16.55 -12.85 -21.41
CA TYR A 177 16.28 -13.74 -22.54
C TYR A 177 16.13 -12.90 -23.79
N ASP A 178 17.03 -13.07 -24.77
CA ASP A 178 16.99 -12.37 -26.05
C ASP A 178 17.70 -13.17 -27.16
N THR A 179 17.67 -12.70 -28.40
CA THR A 179 18.42 -13.28 -29.49
C THR A 179 19.93 -13.06 -29.30
N LYS A 180 20.74 -14.05 -29.72
CA LYS A 180 22.19 -14.21 -29.46
C LYS A 180 23.13 -12.99 -29.70
N THR A 181 22.65 -11.95 -30.34
CA THR A 181 23.49 -10.84 -30.81
C THR A 181 23.99 -9.88 -29.70
N LEU A 182 23.43 -9.96 -28.49
CA LEU A 182 23.60 -8.93 -27.45
C LEU A 182 24.11 -9.42 -26.10
N VAL A 183 24.69 -10.63 -26.07
CA VAL A 183 25.25 -11.28 -24.86
C VAL A 183 26.34 -10.41 -24.20
N LYS A 184 27.21 -9.76 -24.99
CA LYS A 184 28.37 -9.00 -24.46
C LYS A 184 27.95 -7.78 -23.62
N GLU A 185 26.88 -7.08 -23.99
CA GLU A 185 26.44 -5.91 -23.23
C GLU A 185 25.71 -6.27 -21.93
N ALA A 186 25.04 -7.43 -21.87
CA ALA A 186 24.42 -7.93 -20.65
C ALA A 186 25.48 -8.40 -19.62
N GLU A 187 26.55 -9.03 -20.09
CA GLU A 187 27.67 -9.49 -19.25
C GLU A 187 28.44 -8.32 -18.63
N GLU A 188 28.58 -7.19 -19.31
CA GLU A 188 29.24 -5.99 -18.79
C GLU A 188 28.53 -5.44 -17.53
N TYR A 189 27.22 -5.69 -17.41
CA TYR A 189 26.44 -5.30 -16.23
C TYR A 189 26.24 -6.45 -15.22
N GLY A 190 26.95 -7.57 -15.37
CA GLY A 190 26.84 -8.72 -14.47
C GLY A 190 25.49 -9.45 -14.55
N ILE A 191 24.77 -9.30 -15.67
CA ILE A 191 23.45 -9.91 -15.87
C ILE A 191 23.65 -11.20 -16.67
N GLU A 192 23.24 -12.32 -16.07
CA GLU A 192 23.34 -13.64 -16.71
C GLU A 192 22.37 -13.78 -17.88
N TYR A 193 22.90 -14.05 -19.06
CA TYR A 193 22.11 -14.44 -20.23
C TYR A 193 21.64 -15.88 -20.06
N LYS A 194 20.33 -16.13 -20.13
CA LYS A 194 19.74 -17.46 -19.90
C LYS A 194 19.19 -18.18 -21.11
N GLY A 195 19.35 -17.62 -22.30
CA GLY A 195 19.01 -18.31 -23.55
C GLY A 195 18.13 -17.51 -24.51
N ASP A 196 17.94 -18.08 -25.70
CA ASP A 196 17.13 -17.49 -26.77
C ASP A 196 15.63 -17.54 -26.42
N LEU A 197 14.92 -16.48 -26.77
CA LEU A 197 13.45 -16.46 -26.83
C LEU A 197 12.97 -17.30 -28.04
N VAL A 198 13.09 -18.62 -27.93
CA VAL A 198 12.44 -19.52 -28.90
C VAL A 198 11.01 -19.71 -28.44
N MET A 199 10.08 -19.09 -29.13
CA MET A 199 8.67 -19.51 -29.07
C MET A 199 8.57 -20.87 -29.76
N THR A 200 8.66 -21.95 -29.01
CA THR A 200 8.19 -23.24 -29.50
C THR A 200 6.68 -23.15 -29.55
N PRO A 201 6.06 -23.28 -30.77
CA PRO A 201 4.62 -23.40 -30.82
C PRO A 201 4.26 -24.71 -30.11
N THR A 202 3.57 -24.61 -29.00
CA THR A 202 2.88 -25.76 -28.39
C THR A 202 1.71 -26.09 -29.29
N TYR A 203 1.82 -27.20 -30.04
CA TYR A 203 0.71 -27.88 -30.69
C TYR A 203 -0.19 -28.53 -29.63
#